data_7d8f8ce191fc4dd0e3a7cd09dafcea91
#
_entry.id   7d8f8ce191fc4dd0e3a7cd09dafcea91
#
_cell.length_a   1.000
_cell.length_b   1.000
_cell.length_c   1.000
_cell.angle_alpha   90.00
_cell.angle_beta   90.00
_cell.angle_gamma   90.00
#
_symmetry.space_group_name_H-M   'P 1'
#
loop_
_entity.id
_entity.type
_entity.pdbx_description
1 polymer ?
#
loop_
_entity_poly.entity_id
_entity_poly.type
_entity_poly.pdbx_seq_one_letter_code
_entity_poly.pdbx_strand_id
1 'polypeptide(L)'
;MKHIILKAFSTVFLFAFSATAQEPCGTDHVHSAMMQSSENYRNGINALEQQVQLILNNRQSRDIQNTVYTIPVVVHVIHLGEPVGTGVNISDLQIQQAIDGMNNRWRNIIGNSVDMEVQFCLANTDPNGNPSTGINRVDGSSVPNYISMGANTGNASCGGANEQAIKDLSRWPVSDYYNIWVVKMICGGWSGWAYYPNGNNYDGTTIRAASMTGGSSILAHELGHGFFLYHTFEGDGGNSTCPSDGDCALEGDHICDTQPHKQSDCGAANPCTGSGTFDNSRYNYMSYCSGLDRFTPDQKARVQATLMLPPRASLLLNTICANTGVEGISKRNPVFIYPNPSFDVVTIYNLPFTIDKAEIYDLPGSRCLYYQIANQSNSINVTSLSPGIYFLKASDNNGNNVVRKFIKM
;
A
#
# COMPACT_ATOMS: atom_id res chain seq x y z
N MET A 1 -68.07 -14.82 39.83
CA MET A 1 -66.94 -13.95 39.45
C MET A 1 -65.84 -14.85 38.87
N LYS A 2 -65.66 -14.84 37.51
CA LYS A 2 -64.62 -15.63 36.82
C LYS A 2 -63.40 -14.72 36.62
N HIS A 3 -62.28 -15.05 37.24
CA HIS A 3 -61.02 -14.36 37.02
C HIS A 3 -60.35 -14.86 35.73
N ILE A 4 -60.19 -13.96 34.73
CA ILE A 4 -59.44 -14.20 33.51
C ILE A 4 -57.99 -13.80 33.79
N ILE A 5 -57.07 -14.78 33.82
CA ILE A 5 -55.62 -14.54 33.88
C ILE A 5 -55.11 -14.34 32.47
N LEU A 6 -54.72 -13.11 32.18
CA LEU A 6 -54.04 -12.73 30.91
C LEU A 6 -52.57 -13.10 31.03
N LYS A 7 -52.12 -14.12 30.30
CA LYS A 7 -50.68 -14.44 30.17
C LYS A 7 -50.09 -13.55 29.08
N ALA A 8 -49.25 -12.59 29.47
CA ALA A 8 -48.43 -11.83 28.52
C ALA A 8 -47.27 -12.71 28.02
N PHE A 9 -47.28 -13.02 26.72
CA PHE A 9 -46.13 -13.62 26.03
C PHE A 9 -45.18 -12.50 25.65
N SER A 10 -44.01 -12.42 26.32
CA SER A 10 -42.91 -11.54 25.92
C SER A 10 -42.11 -12.24 24.82
N THR A 11 -42.26 -11.78 23.58
CA THR A 11 -41.47 -12.27 22.46
C THR A 11 -40.12 -11.55 22.47
N VAL A 12 -39.07 -12.24 22.90
CA VAL A 12 -37.69 -11.75 22.79
C VAL A 12 -37.27 -11.91 21.34
N PHE A 13 -37.15 -10.81 20.62
CA PHE A 13 -36.48 -10.78 19.30
C PHE A 13 -34.97 -10.88 19.52
N LEU A 14 -34.41 -12.07 19.34
CA LEU A 14 -32.99 -12.25 19.17
C LEU A 14 -32.60 -11.69 17.79
N PHE A 15 -32.00 -10.52 17.74
CA PHE A 15 -31.28 -10.06 16.58
C PHE A 15 -30.02 -10.91 16.44
N ALA A 16 -30.04 -11.87 15.53
CA ALA A 16 -28.85 -12.53 15.07
C ALA A 16 -28.03 -11.51 14.25
N PHE A 17 -26.97 -10.98 14.82
CA PHE A 17 -25.94 -10.30 14.06
C PHE A 17 -25.26 -11.37 13.20
N SER A 18 -25.61 -11.43 11.93
CA SER A 18 -24.83 -12.17 10.94
C SER A 18 -23.50 -11.43 10.79
N ALA A 19 -22.44 -11.97 11.39
CA ALA A 19 -21.09 -11.56 11.04
C ALA A 19 -20.88 -11.91 9.58
N THR A 20 -20.92 -10.92 8.69
CA THR A 20 -20.57 -11.12 7.28
C THR A 20 -19.07 -11.27 7.19
N ALA A 21 -18.61 -12.38 6.58
CA ALA A 21 -17.23 -12.53 6.18
C ALA A 21 -16.84 -11.36 5.25
N GLN A 22 -15.56 -11.01 5.22
CA GLN A 22 -15.06 -10.02 4.26
C GLN A 22 -15.36 -10.48 2.84
N GLU A 23 -15.76 -9.55 1.98
CA GLU A 23 -15.99 -9.85 0.58
C GLU A 23 -14.67 -10.21 -0.13
N PRO A 24 -14.65 -11.19 -1.05
CA PRO A 24 -13.43 -11.70 -1.67
C PRO A 24 -12.60 -10.61 -2.35
N CYS A 25 -11.27 -10.71 -2.23
CA CYS A 25 -10.27 -9.90 -2.92
C CYS A 25 -9.81 -10.59 -4.21
N GLY A 26 -9.54 -9.82 -5.26
CA GLY A 26 -9.09 -10.31 -6.56
C GLY A 26 -7.57 -10.37 -6.73
N THR A 27 -6.79 -9.97 -5.75
CA THR A 27 -5.32 -9.82 -5.86
C THR A 27 -4.61 -11.12 -6.21
N ASP A 28 -4.91 -12.25 -5.55
CA ASP A 28 -4.29 -13.54 -5.85
C ASP A 28 -4.56 -13.98 -7.28
N HIS A 29 -5.79 -13.71 -7.77
CA HIS A 29 -6.15 -14.02 -9.14
C HIS A 29 -5.33 -13.22 -10.16
N VAL A 30 -5.20 -11.90 -9.93
CA VAL A 30 -4.40 -11.00 -10.78
C VAL A 30 -2.92 -11.36 -10.70
N HIS A 31 -2.41 -11.58 -9.50
CA HIS A 31 -1.02 -11.98 -9.25
C HIS A 31 -0.67 -13.28 -9.97
N SER A 32 -1.48 -14.33 -9.79
CA SER A 32 -1.28 -15.63 -10.44
C SER A 32 -1.29 -15.52 -11.95
N ALA A 33 -2.23 -14.75 -12.53
CA ALA A 33 -2.29 -14.55 -13.97
C ALA A 33 -1.04 -13.83 -14.49
N MET A 34 -0.53 -12.83 -13.79
CA MET A 34 0.69 -12.12 -14.17
C MET A 34 1.95 -12.96 -13.97
N MET A 35 2.02 -13.75 -12.89
CA MET A 35 3.11 -14.70 -12.67
C MET A 35 3.20 -15.75 -13.78
N GLN A 36 2.08 -16.15 -14.37
CA GLN A 36 2.05 -17.11 -15.49
C GLN A 36 2.40 -16.46 -16.83
N SER A 37 1.92 -15.25 -17.09
CA SER A 37 1.97 -14.60 -18.40
C SER A 37 3.17 -13.66 -18.64
N SER A 38 3.81 -13.15 -17.57
CA SER A 38 4.85 -12.13 -17.67
C SER A 38 6.13 -12.51 -16.92
N GLU A 39 7.19 -12.81 -17.68
CA GLU A 39 8.52 -13.07 -17.10
C GLU A 39 9.06 -11.83 -16.37
N ASN A 40 8.86 -10.65 -16.94
CA ASN A 40 9.29 -9.40 -16.30
C ASN A 40 8.62 -9.19 -14.94
N TYR A 41 7.33 -9.50 -14.84
CA TYR A 41 6.61 -9.41 -13.56
C TYR A 41 7.16 -10.42 -12.55
N ARG A 42 7.35 -11.70 -12.94
CA ARG A 42 7.94 -12.71 -12.05
C ARG A 42 9.30 -12.29 -11.53
N ASN A 43 10.17 -11.84 -12.42
CA ASN A 43 11.52 -11.41 -12.05
C ASN A 43 11.48 -10.18 -11.14
N GLY A 44 10.59 -9.24 -11.39
CA GLY A 44 10.38 -8.04 -10.56
C GLY A 44 9.91 -8.39 -9.14
N ILE A 45 8.90 -9.24 -9.02
CA ILE A 45 8.38 -9.68 -7.71
C ILE A 45 9.44 -10.48 -6.93
N ASN A 46 10.14 -11.41 -7.58
CA ASN A 46 11.20 -12.19 -6.93
C ASN A 46 12.36 -11.28 -6.46
N ALA A 47 12.76 -10.31 -7.26
CA ALA A 47 13.79 -9.34 -6.88
C ALA A 47 13.35 -8.46 -5.72
N LEU A 48 12.09 -8.01 -5.72
CA LEU A 48 11.51 -7.21 -4.64
C LEU A 48 11.48 -8.01 -3.34
N GLU A 49 11.05 -9.28 -3.40
CA GLU A 49 11.04 -10.17 -2.23
C GLU A 49 12.42 -10.32 -1.62
N GLN A 50 13.43 -10.63 -2.45
CA GLN A 50 14.81 -10.74 -1.99
C GLN A 50 15.31 -9.45 -1.32
N GLN A 51 14.99 -8.29 -1.88
CA GLN A 51 15.39 -7.00 -1.30
C GLN A 51 14.67 -6.72 0.02
N VAL A 52 13.39 -7.03 0.13
CA VAL A 52 12.62 -6.90 1.37
C VAL A 52 13.24 -7.79 2.45
N GLN A 53 13.53 -9.06 2.15
CA GLN A 53 14.16 -9.97 3.10
C GLN A 53 15.55 -9.51 3.55
N LEU A 54 16.36 -8.96 2.63
CA LEU A 54 17.66 -8.37 2.99
C LEU A 54 17.51 -7.20 3.96
N ILE A 55 16.51 -6.34 3.77
CA ILE A 55 16.24 -5.22 4.68
C ILE A 55 15.79 -5.75 6.04
N LEU A 56 14.86 -6.71 6.07
CA LEU A 56 14.33 -7.28 7.31
C LEU A 56 15.43 -7.96 8.14
N ASN A 57 16.26 -8.79 7.51
CA ASN A 57 17.36 -9.47 8.18
C ASN A 57 18.41 -8.52 8.76
N ASN A 58 18.62 -7.35 8.13
CA ASN A 58 19.55 -6.33 8.62
C ASN A 58 18.95 -5.36 9.65
N ARG A 59 17.62 -5.42 9.89
CA ARG A 59 16.93 -4.56 10.88
C ARG A 59 17.15 -4.95 12.34
N GLN A 60 17.57 -6.17 12.63
CA GLN A 60 17.71 -6.70 14.00
C GLN A 60 18.63 -5.89 14.93
N SER A 61 19.29 -4.84 14.44
CA SER A 61 20.26 -4.02 15.20
C SER A 61 19.97 -2.51 15.21
N ARG A 62 18.79 -2.03 14.78
CA ARG A 62 18.54 -0.57 14.67
C ARG A 62 17.24 -0.14 15.30
N ASP A 63 17.32 0.79 16.25
CA ASP A 63 16.20 1.61 16.71
C ASP A 63 15.62 2.38 15.49
N ILE A 64 14.43 1.97 15.03
CA ILE A 64 13.69 2.69 13.99
C ILE A 64 13.14 3.94 14.65
N GLN A 65 13.56 5.12 14.19
CA GLN A 65 12.90 6.36 14.59
C GLN A 65 11.40 6.25 14.29
N ASN A 66 10.57 6.66 15.23
CA ASN A 66 9.10 6.77 15.08
C ASN A 66 8.76 7.82 14.01
N THR A 67 8.98 7.49 12.75
CA THR A 67 8.69 8.37 11.61
C THR A 67 7.42 7.87 10.94
N VAL A 68 6.39 8.69 10.98
CA VAL A 68 5.15 8.41 10.25
C VAL A 68 5.35 8.75 8.79
N TYR A 69 5.22 7.77 7.91
CA TYR A 69 5.25 7.95 6.46
C TYR A 69 3.89 8.42 5.96
N THR A 70 3.86 9.45 5.14
CA THR A 70 2.61 9.94 4.53
C THR A 70 2.65 9.69 3.02
N ILE A 71 1.65 8.95 2.52
CA ILE A 71 1.55 8.53 1.12
C ILE A 71 0.47 9.37 0.44
N PRO A 72 0.80 10.10 -0.63
CA PRO A 72 -0.20 10.81 -1.43
C PRO A 72 -1.02 9.83 -2.26
N VAL A 73 -2.34 9.90 -2.12
CA VAL A 73 -3.28 9.11 -2.91
C VAL A 73 -4.12 10.00 -3.80
N VAL A 74 -4.48 9.47 -4.97
CA VAL A 74 -5.53 10.02 -5.83
C VAL A 74 -6.64 9.01 -6.00
N VAL A 75 -7.88 9.44 -5.84
CA VAL A 75 -9.06 8.60 -6.02
C VAL A 75 -9.72 8.93 -7.35
N HIS A 76 -9.68 8.00 -8.28
CA HIS A 76 -10.31 8.08 -9.59
C HIS A 76 -11.70 7.46 -9.53
N VAL A 77 -12.74 8.28 -9.59
CA VAL A 77 -14.12 7.80 -9.61
C VAL A 77 -14.56 7.62 -11.06
N ILE A 78 -14.68 6.35 -11.49
CA ILE A 78 -15.06 6.00 -12.86
C ILE A 78 -16.58 5.83 -12.89
N HIS A 79 -17.28 6.95 -13.03
CA HIS A 79 -18.75 7.03 -12.99
C HIS A 79 -19.40 6.72 -14.37
N LEU A 80 -20.74 6.71 -14.43
CA LEU A 80 -21.52 6.42 -15.63
C LEU A 80 -22.39 7.62 -16.06
N GLY A 81 -21.98 8.84 -15.71
CA GLY A 81 -22.73 10.06 -16.01
C GLY A 81 -23.71 10.48 -14.93
N GLU A 82 -23.91 9.70 -13.87
CA GLU A 82 -24.78 10.04 -12.76
C GLU A 82 -24.24 11.22 -11.92
N PRO A 83 -25.12 12.00 -11.25
CA PRO A 83 -24.70 13.08 -10.38
C PRO A 83 -23.82 12.63 -9.21
N VAL A 84 -22.93 13.51 -8.73
CA VAL A 84 -22.11 13.25 -7.52
C VAL A 84 -22.99 12.92 -6.33
N GLY A 85 -22.62 11.88 -5.58
CA GLY A 85 -23.34 11.35 -4.43
C GLY A 85 -24.35 10.26 -4.79
N THR A 86 -24.44 9.83 -6.05
CA THR A 86 -25.32 8.76 -6.50
C THR A 86 -24.55 7.66 -7.24
N GLY A 87 -24.99 6.41 -7.07
CA GLY A 87 -24.44 5.27 -7.78
C GLY A 87 -22.95 5.09 -7.56
N VAL A 88 -22.19 4.99 -8.66
CA VAL A 88 -20.71 4.89 -8.63
C VAL A 88 -20.08 6.24 -8.36
N ASN A 89 -20.75 7.34 -8.72
CA ASN A 89 -20.25 8.70 -8.51
C ASN A 89 -20.39 9.12 -7.04
N ILE A 90 -19.79 8.34 -6.13
CA ILE A 90 -19.85 8.55 -4.68
C ILE A 90 -19.38 9.96 -4.29
N SER A 91 -19.91 10.49 -3.20
CA SER A 91 -19.60 11.86 -2.74
C SER A 91 -18.15 12.01 -2.25
N ASP A 92 -17.63 13.24 -2.28
CA ASP A 92 -16.32 13.57 -1.69
C ASP A 92 -16.26 13.23 -0.21
N LEU A 93 -17.36 13.47 0.52
CA LEU A 93 -17.47 13.09 1.94
C LEU A 93 -17.33 11.58 2.14
N GLN A 94 -17.96 10.75 1.30
CA GLN A 94 -17.83 9.29 1.38
C GLN A 94 -16.39 8.85 1.10
N ILE A 95 -15.71 9.45 0.14
CA ILE A 95 -14.31 9.17 -0.18
C ILE A 95 -13.42 9.56 1.02
N GLN A 96 -13.61 10.76 1.58
CA GLN A 96 -12.85 11.20 2.75
C GLN A 96 -13.05 10.26 3.94
N GLN A 97 -14.29 9.86 4.22
CA GLN A 97 -14.59 8.91 5.29
C GLN A 97 -13.93 7.55 5.07
N ALA A 98 -13.82 7.08 3.82
CA ALA A 98 -13.14 5.84 3.50
C ALA A 98 -11.62 5.94 3.75
N ILE A 99 -10.99 7.05 3.35
CA ILE A 99 -9.57 7.32 3.61
C ILE A 99 -9.31 7.45 5.12
N ASP A 100 -10.18 8.17 5.85
CA ASP A 100 -10.06 8.32 7.30
C ASP A 100 -10.23 6.97 8.02
N GLY A 101 -11.22 6.18 7.63
CA GLY A 101 -11.47 4.84 8.16
C GLY A 101 -10.30 3.87 7.91
N MET A 102 -9.69 3.94 6.75
CA MET A 102 -8.49 3.18 6.41
C MET A 102 -7.29 3.66 7.25
N ASN A 103 -7.06 4.97 7.36
CA ASN A 103 -6.02 5.53 8.21
C ASN A 103 -6.17 5.12 9.67
N ASN A 104 -7.40 5.12 10.21
CA ASN A 104 -7.67 4.66 11.58
C ASN A 104 -7.22 3.21 11.82
N ARG A 105 -7.31 2.35 10.81
CA ARG A 105 -6.84 0.95 10.88
C ARG A 105 -5.32 0.86 10.77
N TRP A 106 -4.71 1.56 9.83
CA TRP A 106 -3.28 1.57 9.64
C TRP A 106 -2.52 2.24 10.79
N ARG A 107 -3.10 3.28 11.42
CA ARG A 107 -2.52 3.98 12.57
C ARG A 107 -2.95 3.40 13.93
N ASN A 108 -3.65 2.27 13.92
CA ASN A 108 -4.16 1.61 15.13
C ASN A 108 -4.96 2.55 16.06
N ILE A 109 -5.75 3.44 15.47
CA ILE A 109 -6.65 4.31 16.27
C ILE A 109 -7.82 3.49 16.80
N ILE A 110 -8.24 2.45 16.06
CA ILE A 110 -9.32 1.53 16.41
C ILE A 110 -8.81 0.10 16.25
N GLY A 111 -8.73 -0.66 17.32
CA GLY A 111 -8.38 -2.08 17.24
C GLY A 111 -7.28 -2.49 18.21
N ASN A 112 -6.83 -3.75 18.07
CA ASN A 112 -5.77 -4.38 18.84
C ASN A 112 -4.50 -4.58 17.99
N SER A 113 -4.25 -3.65 17.10
CA SER A 113 -3.22 -3.70 16.09
C SER A 113 -1.90 -3.07 16.55
N VAL A 114 -0.89 -3.14 15.70
CA VAL A 114 0.28 -2.27 15.74
C VAL A 114 -0.02 -0.99 14.94
N ASP A 115 0.52 0.16 15.36
CA ASP A 115 0.60 1.33 14.49
C ASP A 115 1.59 1.05 13.36
N MET A 116 1.12 0.97 12.12
CA MET A 116 1.96 0.73 10.94
C MET A 116 2.93 1.90 10.67
N GLU A 117 2.69 3.06 11.31
CA GLU A 117 3.41 4.33 11.08
C GLU A 117 3.36 4.77 9.60
N VAL A 118 2.30 4.40 8.91
CA VAL A 118 1.97 4.81 7.55
C VAL A 118 0.57 5.41 7.54
N GLN A 119 0.41 6.53 6.90
CA GLN A 119 -0.88 7.18 6.67
C GLN A 119 -1.00 7.66 5.23
N PHE A 120 -2.21 7.90 4.80
CA PHE A 120 -2.53 8.27 3.43
C PHE A 120 -3.29 9.59 3.42
N CYS A 121 -2.99 10.45 2.46
CA CYS A 121 -3.69 11.71 2.28
C CYS A 121 -4.18 11.87 0.85
N LEU A 122 -5.33 12.48 0.65
CA LEU A 122 -5.74 12.94 -0.67
C LEU A 122 -4.76 14.02 -1.17
N ALA A 123 -4.24 13.82 -2.39
CA ALA A 123 -3.26 14.73 -2.97
C ALA A 123 -3.84 16.12 -3.19
N ASN A 124 -3.22 17.14 -2.63
CA ASN A 124 -3.66 18.54 -2.76
C ASN A 124 -3.13 19.25 -4.01
N THR A 125 -2.36 18.57 -4.83
CA THR A 125 -1.77 19.08 -6.06
C THR A 125 -1.87 18.01 -7.16
N ASP A 126 -2.32 18.42 -8.36
CA ASP A 126 -2.39 17.54 -9.53
C ASP A 126 -1.02 17.35 -10.22
N PRO A 127 -0.88 16.46 -11.22
CA PRO A 127 0.38 16.26 -11.94
C PRO A 127 0.91 17.49 -12.68
N ASN A 128 0.06 18.49 -12.95
CA ASN A 128 0.45 19.73 -13.60
C ASN A 128 0.85 20.82 -12.57
N GLY A 129 0.79 20.49 -11.28
CA GLY A 129 1.11 21.41 -10.19
C GLY A 129 -0.03 22.34 -9.78
N ASN A 130 -1.27 22.10 -10.22
CA ASN A 130 -2.43 22.87 -9.81
C ASN A 130 -3.03 22.34 -8.51
N PRO A 131 -3.72 23.20 -7.73
CA PRO A 131 -4.49 22.74 -6.57
C PRO A 131 -5.48 21.63 -6.93
N SER A 132 -5.57 20.62 -6.10
CA SER A 132 -6.43 19.43 -6.28
C SER A 132 -7.10 19.04 -4.98
N THR A 133 -8.21 18.34 -5.07
CA THR A 133 -8.84 17.64 -3.94
C THR A 133 -8.34 16.19 -3.78
N GLY A 134 -7.47 15.73 -4.69
CA GLY A 134 -7.08 14.31 -4.75
C GLY A 134 -8.20 13.39 -5.26
N ILE A 135 -9.31 13.95 -5.77
CA ILE A 135 -10.44 13.22 -6.32
C ILE A 135 -10.58 13.58 -7.79
N ASN A 136 -10.42 12.61 -8.66
CA ASN A 136 -10.55 12.76 -10.11
C ASN A 136 -11.78 11.97 -10.61
N ARG A 137 -12.73 12.63 -11.27
CA ARG A 137 -13.98 12.03 -11.72
C ARG A 137 -14.02 11.95 -13.24
N VAL A 138 -14.26 10.75 -13.74
CA VAL A 138 -14.27 10.51 -15.20
C VAL A 138 -15.45 9.60 -15.57
N ASP A 139 -16.13 9.96 -16.66
CA ASP A 139 -17.18 9.14 -17.23
C ASP A 139 -16.58 7.95 -17.98
N GLY A 140 -16.80 6.74 -17.45
CA GLY A 140 -16.36 5.48 -18.01
C GLY A 140 -17.40 4.81 -18.92
N SER A 141 -18.55 5.44 -19.16
CA SER A 141 -19.67 4.82 -19.92
C SER A 141 -19.30 4.43 -21.35
N SER A 142 -18.30 5.08 -21.93
CA SER A 142 -17.78 4.76 -23.27
C SER A 142 -16.87 3.53 -23.32
N VAL A 143 -16.37 3.04 -22.17
CA VAL A 143 -15.50 1.86 -22.15
C VAL A 143 -16.34 0.60 -22.41
N PRO A 144 -15.98 -0.19 -23.43
CA PRO A 144 -16.74 -1.40 -23.77
C PRO A 144 -16.91 -2.32 -22.56
N ASN A 145 -18.11 -2.84 -22.36
CA ASN A 145 -18.52 -3.76 -21.29
C ASN A 145 -18.50 -3.18 -19.85
N TYR A 146 -18.03 -1.93 -19.64
CA TYR A 146 -17.97 -1.37 -18.29
C TYR A 146 -19.32 -1.21 -17.63
N ILE A 147 -20.32 -0.71 -18.39
CA ILE A 147 -21.69 -0.50 -17.86
C ILE A 147 -22.34 -1.82 -17.42
N SER A 148 -22.19 -2.88 -18.23
CA SER A 148 -22.88 -4.15 -18.01
C SER A 148 -22.13 -5.14 -17.12
N MET A 149 -20.79 -5.19 -17.22
CA MET A 149 -19.96 -6.23 -16.62
C MET A 149 -18.92 -5.68 -15.62
N GLY A 150 -18.74 -4.35 -15.54
CA GLY A 150 -17.75 -3.73 -14.67
C GLY A 150 -16.31 -3.92 -15.15
N ALA A 151 -15.35 -3.70 -14.25
CA ALA A 151 -13.92 -3.84 -14.52
C ALA A 151 -13.50 -5.32 -14.52
N ASN A 152 -12.64 -5.71 -15.46
CA ASN A 152 -12.04 -7.04 -15.52
C ASN A 152 -10.68 -7.05 -14.81
N THR A 153 -10.45 -8.05 -13.99
CA THR A 153 -9.18 -8.30 -13.28
C THR A 153 -8.15 -9.08 -14.11
N GLY A 154 -8.29 -9.09 -15.43
CA GLY A 154 -7.46 -9.94 -16.30
C GLY A 154 -7.98 -11.38 -16.46
N ASN A 155 -9.10 -11.75 -15.84
CA ASN A 155 -9.78 -13.02 -16.09
C ASN A 155 -10.59 -12.93 -17.39
N ALA A 156 -10.05 -13.48 -18.46
CA ALA A 156 -10.69 -13.48 -19.78
C ALA A 156 -12.08 -14.13 -19.80
N SER A 157 -12.44 -14.96 -18.81
CA SER A 157 -13.72 -15.66 -18.74
C SER A 157 -14.89 -14.76 -18.31
N CYS A 158 -14.65 -13.64 -17.68
CA CYS A 158 -15.71 -12.84 -17.10
C CYS A 158 -16.23 -11.70 -18.01
N GLY A 159 -15.59 -11.40 -19.13
CA GLY A 159 -16.08 -10.48 -20.15
C GLY A 159 -16.20 -9.01 -19.74
N GLY A 160 -15.70 -8.61 -18.58
CA GLY A 160 -15.70 -7.22 -18.13
C GLY A 160 -14.82 -6.29 -18.95
N ALA A 161 -14.93 -4.99 -18.72
CA ALA A 161 -14.14 -3.97 -19.38
C ALA A 161 -12.65 -4.17 -19.12
N ASN A 162 -11.84 -3.93 -20.14
CA ASN A 162 -10.39 -4.00 -20.01
C ASN A 162 -9.91 -3.03 -18.92
N GLU A 163 -9.17 -3.54 -17.94
CA GLU A 163 -8.67 -2.76 -16.81
C GLU A 163 -7.83 -1.56 -17.25
N GLN A 164 -6.92 -1.78 -18.20
CA GLN A 164 -6.05 -0.72 -18.69
C GLN A 164 -6.86 0.39 -19.35
N ALA A 165 -7.89 0.06 -20.14
CA ALA A 165 -8.76 1.05 -20.76
C ALA A 165 -9.52 1.89 -19.73
N ILE A 166 -9.90 1.31 -18.58
CA ILE A 166 -10.52 2.03 -17.47
C ILE A 166 -9.49 2.95 -16.79
N LYS A 167 -8.33 2.43 -16.47
CA LYS A 167 -7.28 3.17 -15.74
C LYS A 167 -6.67 4.30 -16.57
N ASP A 168 -6.53 4.11 -17.87
CA ASP A 168 -6.01 5.11 -18.80
C ASP A 168 -6.91 6.34 -18.97
N LEU A 169 -8.18 6.27 -18.57
CA LEU A 169 -9.07 7.45 -18.58
C LEU A 169 -8.57 8.57 -17.68
N SER A 170 -7.85 8.25 -16.61
CA SER A 170 -7.62 9.25 -15.54
C SER A 170 -6.33 9.05 -14.73
N ARG A 171 -5.51 8.06 -15.05
CA ARG A 171 -4.30 7.73 -14.29
C ARG A 171 -3.40 8.95 -14.05
N TRP A 172 -2.92 9.09 -12.80
CA TRP A 172 -1.83 9.98 -12.45
C TRP A 172 -0.49 9.22 -12.37
N PRO A 173 0.66 9.91 -12.47
CA PRO A 173 1.97 9.27 -12.41
C PRO A 173 2.13 8.39 -11.15
N VAL A 174 2.39 7.10 -11.34
CA VAL A 174 2.54 6.12 -10.25
C VAL A 174 3.79 6.33 -9.40
N SER A 175 4.75 7.11 -9.91
CA SER A 175 5.94 7.55 -9.16
C SER A 175 5.62 8.58 -8.09
N ASP A 176 4.53 9.34 -8.25
CA ASP A 176 4.22 10.50 -7.43
C ASP A 176 2.96 10.29 -6.60
N TYR A 177 2.03 9.43 -7.06
CA TYR A 177 0.73 9.20 -6.46
C TYR A 177 0.43 7.71 -6.38
N TYR A 178 -0.11 7.27 -5.26
CA TYR A 178 -0.76 5.96 -5.20
C TYR A 178 -2.20 6.10 -5.77
N ASN A 179 -2.47 5.43 -6.88
CA ASN A 179 -3.74 5.54 -7.59
C ASN A 179 -4.77 4.55 -7.02
N ILE A 180 -5.99 5.04 -6.75
CA ILE A 180 -7.13 4.23 -6.30
C ILE A 180 -8.27 4.45 -7.29
N TRP A 181 -8.69 3.39 -8.01
CA TRP A 181 -9.82 3.45 -8.95
C TRP A 181 -11.07 2.92 -8.29
N VAL A 182 -12.09 3.78 -8.19
CA VAL A 182 -13.43 3.43 -7.71
C VAL A 182 -14.29 3.10 -8.91
N VAL A 183 -14.79 1.85 -8.97
CA VAL A 183 -15.55 1.32 -10.10
C VAL A 183 -16.93 0.83 -9.69
N LYS A 184 -17.85 0.70 -10.67
CA LYS A 184 -19.21 0.24 -10.45
C LYS A 184 -19.26 -1.16 -9.83
N MET A 185 -18.58 -2.08 -10.48
CA MET A 185 -18.50 -3.49 -10.10
C MET A 185 -17.22 -4.09 -10.68
N ILE A 186 -16.82 -5.19 -10.11
CA ILE A 186 -15.68 -5.97 -10.56
C ILE A 186 -16.20 -7.30 -11.05
N CYS A 187 -15.86 -7.63 -12.28
CA CYS A 187 -16.24 -8.89 -12.91
C CYS A 187 -15.60 -10.04 -12.13
N GLY A 188 -16.40 -11.03 -11.74
CA GLY A 188 -15.99 -12.10 -10.82
C GLY A 188 -16.51 -11.92 -9.38
N GLY A 189 -17.14 -10.77 -9.08
CA GLY A 189 -17.82 -10.52 -7.80
C GLY A 189 -16.91 -10.04 -6.67
N TRP A 190 -15.66 -9.70 -6.96
CA TRP A 190 -14.72 -9.21 -5.96
C TRP A 190 -15.02 -7.78 -5.52
N SER A 191 -14.60 -7.44 -4.31
CA SER A 191 -14.79 -6.12 -3.71
C SER A 191 -13.68 -5.14 -4.06
N GLY A 192 -12.49 -5.65 -4.32
CA GLY A 192 -11.31 -4.91 -4.75
C GLY A 192 -10.19 -5.84 -5.20
N TRP A 193 -9.14 -5.24 -5.71
CA TRP A 193 -7.82 -5.83 -5.84
C TRP A 193 -6.76 -4.75 -5.86
N ALA A 194 -5.53 -5.08 -5.50
CA ALA A 194 -4.37 -4.25 -5.70
C ALA A 194 -3.27 -5.03 -6.44
N TYR A 195 -2.39 -4.30 -7.09
CA TYR A 195 -1.14 -4.88 -7.57
C TYR A 195 -0.11 -4.88 -6.45
N TYR A 196 0.64 -5.98 -6.32
CA TYR A 196 1.91 -5.91 -5.61
C TYR A 196 2.83 -4.89 -6.28
N PRO A 197 3.72 -4.24 -5.53
CA PRO A 197 4.56 -3.18 -6.05
C PRO A 197 5.32 -3.61 -7.32
N ASN A 198 5.03 -3.01 -8.45
CA ASN A 198 5.64 -3.35 -9.72
C ASN A 198 6.01 -2.14 -10.60
N GLY A 199 5.52 -0.95 -10.24
CA GLY A 199 5.84 0.31 -10.91
C GLY A 199 5.34 0.45 -12.35
N ASN A 200 4.49 -0.46 -12.83
CA ASN A 200 3.86 -0.30 -14.12
C ASN A 200 2.73 0.74 -14.09
N ASN A 201 2.24 1.12 -15.26
CA ASN A 201 1.26 2.19 -15.39
C ASN A 201 -0.11 1.93 -14.73
N TYR A 202 -0.43 0.70 -14.35
CA TYR A 202 -1.69 0.34 -13.68
C TYR A 202 -1.49 -0.13 -12.24
N ASP A 203 -0.28 0.07 -11.70
CA ASP A 203 0.00 -0.14 -10.27
C ASP A 203 -0.93 0.72 -9.38
N GLY A 204 -1.49 0.10 -8.37
CA GLY A 204 -2.45 0.71 -7.45
C GLY A 204 -3.61 -0.22 -7.12
N THR A 205 -4.67 0.36 -6.58
CA THR A 205 -5.85 -0.35 -6.09
C THR A 205 -7.07 -0.07 -6.97
N THR A 206 -7.86 -1.09 -7.27
CA THR A 206 -9.21 -0.95 -7.82
C THR A 206 -10.21 -1.46 -6.78
N ILE A 207 -11.26 -0.69 -6.50
CA ILE A 207 -12.23 -1.00 -5.46
C ILE A 207 -13.66 -0.68 -5.94
N ARG A 208 -14.66 -1.48 -5.54
CA ARG A 208 -16.05 -1.15 -5.81
C ARG A 208 -16.50 0.08 -5.03
N ALA A 209 -17.32 0.92 -5.65
CA ALA A 209 -17.92 2.09 -4.99
C ALA A 209 -18.67 1.72 -3.70
N ALA A 210 -19.35 0.57 -3.67
CA ALA A 210 -20.05 0.07 -2.49
C ALA A 210 -19.11 -0.29 -1.32
N SER A 211 -17.86 -0.68 -1.62
CA SER A 211 -16.84 -1.03 -0.63
C SER A 211 -16.04 0.18 -0.15
N MET A 212 -16.16 1.33 -0.82
CA MET A 212 -15.46 2.58 -0.49
C MET A 212 -16.21 3.34 0.60
N THR A 213 -16.14 2.84 1.85
CA THR A 213 -16.81 3.44 3.02
C THR A 213 -15.90 3.45 4.25
N GLY A 214 -16.12 4.39 5.18
CA GLY A 214 -15.31 4.51 6.40
C GLY A 214 -15.40 3.31 7.34
N GLY A 215 -16.49 2.55 7.30
CA GLY A 215 -16.67 1.33 8.08
C GLY A 215 -16.01 0.10 7.48
N SER A 216 -15.72 0.10 6.18
CA SER A 216 -15.16 -1.04 5.46
C SER A 216 -13.66 -1.22 5.77
N SER A 217 -13.23 -2.48 5.94
CA SER A 217 -11.81 -2.84 6.03
C SER A 217 -11.18 -3.10 4.65
N ILE A 218 -11.98 -3.15 3.58
CA ILE A 218 -11.53 -3.57 2.25
C ILE A 218 -10.43 -2.65 1.72
N LEU A 219 -10.58 -1.32 1.85
CA LEU A 219 -9.54 -0.41 1.38
C LEU A 219 -8.22 -0.62 2.15
N ALA A 220 -8.28 -0.86 3.47
CA ALA A 220 -7.08 -1.15 4.27
C ALA A 220 -6.42 -2.47 3.86
N HIS A 221 -7.21 -3.48 3.52
CA HIS A 221 -6.79 -4.77 2.99
C HIS A 221 -6.09 -4.61 1.64
N GLU A 222 -6.74 -3.96 0.67
CA GLU A 222 -6.18 -3.79 -0.67
C GLU A 222 -4.88 -2.96 -0.66
N LEU A 223 -4.81 -1.94 0.22
CA LEU A 223 -3.55 -1.22 0.40
C LEU A 223 -2.48 -2.10 1.05
N GLY A 224 -2.84 -3.06 1.89
CA GLY A 224 -1.90 -4.07 2.39
C GLY A 224 -1.19 -4.76 1.24
N HIS A 225 -1.92 -5.26 0.25
CA HIS A 225 -1.34 -5.81 -0.98
C HIS A 225 -0.51 -4.79 -1.77
N GLY A 226 -1.05 -3.58 -1.91
CA GLY A 226 -0.33 -2.47 -2.55
C GLY A 226 1.01 -2.15 -1.90
N PHE A 227 1.20 -2.51 -0.64
CA PHE A 227 2.45 -2.38 0.12
C PHE A 227 3.09 -3.73 0.46
N PHE A 228 2.81 -4.75 -0.34
CA PHE A 228 3.47 -6.05 -0.40
C PHE A 228 3.16 -7.00 0.76
N LEU A 229 1.97 -6.91 1.34
CA LEU A 229 1.45 -7.94 2.24
C LEU A 229 0.68 -8.98 1.44
N TYR A 230 0.95 -10.27 1.71
CA TYR A 230 0.17 -11.39 1.23
C TYR A 230 -1.05 -11.62 2.12
N HIS A 231 -1.99 -12.47 1.68
CA HIS A 231 -3.03 -12.95 2.56
C HIS A 231 -2.44 -13.82 3.67
N THR A 232 -3.00 -13.77 4.88
CA THR A 232 -2.52 -14.59 6.01
C THR A 232 -2.67 -16.09 5.78
N PHE A 233 -3.45 -16.49 4.76
CA PHE A 233 -3.64 -17.87 4.31
C PHE A 233 -2.87 -18.19 3.00
N GLU A 234 -1.89 -17.35 2.63
CA GLU A 234 -1.08 -17.57 1.43
C GLU A 234 -0.48 -18.98 1.40
N GLY A 235 -0.61 -19.66 0.26
CA GLY A 235 -0.13 -21.03 0.12
C GLY A 235 -1.13 -22.11 0.55
N ASP A 236 -2.40 -21.77 0.85
CA ASP A 236 -3.43 -22.73 1.27
C ASP A 236 -3.98 -23.61 0.12
N GLY A 237 -3.45 -23.45 -1.10
CA GLY A 237 -3.87 -24.21 -2.27
C GLY A 237 -5.34 -24.01 -2.65
N GLY A 238 -5.87 -22.80 -2.46
CA GLY A 238 -7.27 -22.50 -2.68
C GLY A 238 -8.18 -23.15 -1.65
N ASN A 239 -7.83 -23.05 -0.38
CA ASN A 239 -8.52 -23.64 0.77
C ASN A 239 -8.43 -25.17 0.90
N SER A 240 -7.49 -25.80 0.18
CA SER A 240 -7.37 -27.27 0.15
C SER A 240 -6.35 -27.84 1.14
N THR A 241 -5.28 -27.08 1.43
CA THR A 241 -4.17 -27.52 2.27
C THR A 241 -3.79 -26.44 3.27
N CYS A 242 -3.18 -26.82 4.40
CA CYS A 242 -2.57 -25.84 5.26
C CYS A 242 -1.30 -25.27 4.60
N PRO A 243 -1.08 -23.94 4.68
CA PRO A 243 0.16 -23.33 4.23
C PRO A 243 1.37 -23.96 4.91
N SER A 244 2.49 -24.06 4.21
CA SER A 244 3.79 -24.39 4.81
C SER A 244 4.26 -23.23 5.70
N ASP A 245 4.91 -23.59 6.82
CA ASP A 245 5.43 -22.65 7.81
C ASP A 245 6.78 -23.12 8.38
N GLY A 246 7.53 -23.90 7.59
CA GLY A 246 8.85 -24.41 7.97
C GLY A 246 9.90 -23.32 8.08
N ASP A 247 9.84 -22.34 7.19
CA ASP A 247 10.57 -21.07 7.24
C ASP A 247 9.57 -19.93 7.01
N CYS A 248 9.02 -19.41 8.09
CA CYS A 248 7.98 -18.38 8.06
C CYS A 248 8.37 -17.10 7.29
N ALA A 249 9.66 -16.82 7.11
CA ALA A 249 10.12 -15.67 6.34
C ALA A 249 10.08 -15.91 4.82
N LEU A 250 10.01 -17.16 4.36
CA LEU A 250 10.09 -17.56 2.95
C LEU A 250 8.87 -18.37 2.49
N GLU A 251 8.03 -18.81 3.40
CA GLU A 251 6.86 -19.66 3.14
C GLU A 251 5.59 -18.98 3.68
N GLY A 252 4.41 -19.43 3.21
CA GLY A 252 3.14 -18.84 3.60
C GLY A 252 3.06 -17.36 3.21
N ASP A 253 2.64 -16.51 4.12
CA ASP A 253 2.51 -15.06 3.91
C ASP A 253 3.82 -14.28 4.12
N HIS A 254 4.92 -14.97 4.38
CA HIS A 254 6.26 -14.42 4.66
C HIS A 254 6.31 -13.54 5.92
N ILE A 255 5.47 -13.85 6.92
CA ILE A 255 5.32 -13.12 8.19
C ILE A 255 5.40 -14.12 9.35
N CYS A 256 6.34 -13.93 10.27
CA CYS A 256 6.59 -14.91 11.31
C CYS A 256 5.68 -14.79 12.55
N ASP A 257 4.99 -13.69 12.73
CA ASP A 257 4.05 -13.47 13.83
C ASP A 257 2.57 -13.71 13.45
N THR A 258 2.31 -14.21 12.24
CA THR A 258 1.05 -14.82 11.79
C THR A 258 1.17 -16.34 11.80
N GLN A 259 0.08 -17.04 12.08
CA GLN A 259 0.04 -18.52 12.10
C GLN A 259 -0.58 -19.02 10.79
N PRO A 260 -0.06 -20.12 10.20
CA PRO A 260 -0.64 -20.68 8.98
C PRO A 260 -2.09 -21.14 9.22
N HIS A 261 -2.98 -20.79 8.32
CA HIS A 261 -4.37 -21.23 8.33
C HIS A 261 -4.92 -21.26 6.91
N LYS A 262 -6.01 -21.96 6.69
CA LYS A 262 -6.72 -21.89 5.41
C LYS A 262 -7.69 -20.72 5.39
N GLN A 263 -8.01 -20.25 4.21
CA GLN A 263 -8.91 -19.10 3.99
C GLN A 263 -10.24 -19.24 4.75
N SER A 264 -10.81 -20.45 4.84
CA SER A 264 -12.08 -20.71 5.53
C SER A 264 -11.97 -20.91 7.03
N ASP A 265 -10.74 -21.01 7.58
CA ASP A 265 -10.53 -21.30 8.99
C ASP A 265 -10.71 -20.02 9.82
N CYS A 266 -11.94 -19.77 10.27
CA CYS A 266 -12.29 -18.61 11.07
C CYS A 266 -12.74 -18.97 12.50
N GLY A 267 -12.57 -20.22 12.91
CA GLY A 267 -12.91 -20.71 14.23
C GLY A 267 -11.96 -20.28 15.34
N ALA A 268 -12.20 -20.72 16.57
CA ALA A 268 -11.36 -20.37 17.72
C ALA A 268 -10.04 -21.16 17.75
N ALA A 269 -10.04 -22.42 17.28
CA ALA A 269 -8.86 -23.27 17.20
C ALA A 269 -8.29 -23.26 15.79
N ASN A 270 -6.96 -23.26 15.67
CA ASN A 270 -6.28 -23.34 14.38
C ASN A 270 -6.18 -24.81 13.91
N PRO A 271 -6.86 -25.20 12.81
CA PRO A 271 -6.80 -26.57 12.33
C PRO A 271 -5.43 -26.94 11.74
N CYS A 272 -4.64 -25.98 11.29
CA CYS A 272 -3.34 -26.23 10.65
C CYS A 272 -2.23 -26.53 11.67
N THR A 273 -2.27 -25.90 12.84
CA THR A 273 -1.29 -26.15 13.91
C THR A 273 -1.77 -27.19 14.91
N GLY A 274 -3.04 -27.59 14.85
CA GLY A 274 -3.66 -28.57 15.76
C GLY A 274 -3.87 -28.08 17.20
N SER A 275 -3.38 -26.91 17.57
CA SER A 275 -3.53 -26.32 18.91
C SER A 275 -3.25 -24.81 18.88
N GLY A 276 -3.73 -24.13 19.93
CA GLY A 276 -3.49 -22.71 20.13
C GLY A 276 -4.48 -21.79 19.40
N THR A 277 -4.33 -20.51 19.67
CA THR A 277 -5.06 -19.44 19.00
C THR A 277 -4.27 -18.94 17.79
N PHE A 278 -4.95 -18.42 16.80
CA PHE A 278 -4.34 -17.77 15.63
C PHE A 278 -4.93 -16.38 15.38
N ASP A 279 -5.08 -15.65 16.47
CA ASP A 279 -5.74 -14.35 16.47
C ASP A 279 -5.04 -13.32 15.57
N ASN A 280 -3.71 -13.43 15.44
CA ASN A 280 -2.93 -12.59 14.53
C ASN A 280 -3.20 -12.86 13.05
N SER A 281 -3.70 -14.06 12.73
CA SER A 281 -4.08 -14.42 11.36
C SER A 281 -5.57 -14.19 11.11
N ARG A 282 -6.46 -14.78 11.94
CA ARG A 282 -7.91 -14.74 11.67
C ARG A 282 -8.54 -13.36 11.83
N TYR A 283 -8.01 -12.50 12.73
CA TYR A 283 -8.48 -11.12 12.92
C TYR A 283 -7.64 -10.09 12.16
N ASN A 284 -6.74 -10.55 11.33
CA ASN A 284 -5.85 -9.72 10.52
C ASN A 284 -6.59 -9.04 9.37
N TYR A 285 -6.25 -7.80 9.07
CA TYR A 285 -6.82 -7.13 7.91
C TYR A 285 -6.51 -7.83 6.59
N MET A 286 -5.48 -8.69 6.52
CA MET A 286 -5.15 -9.51 5.36
C MET A 286 -5.84 -10.88 5.35
N SER A 287 -6.81 -11.12 6.22
CA SER A 287 -7.66 -12.33 6.28
C SER A 287 -9.04 -12.08 5.67
N TYR A 288 -9.79 -13.16 5.43
CA TYR A 288 -11.20 -13.11 5.01
C TYR A 288 -12.18 -13.41 6.15
N CYS A 289 -11.69 -13.61 7.36
CA CYS A 289 -12.55 -13.82 8.51
C CYS A 289 -13.31 -12.55 8.92
N SER A 290 -14.28 -12.69 9.78
CA SER A 290 -15.00 -11.55 10.35
C SER A 290 -14.30 -10.99 11.59
N GLY A 291 -14.60 -9.73 11.94
CA GLY A 291 -14.05 -9.09 13.13
C GLY A 291 -12.59 -8.64 12.98
N LEU A 292 -12.17 -8.32 11.77
CA LEU A 292 -10.82 -7.86 11.48
C LEU A 292 -10.50 -6.57 12.26
N ASP A 293 -9.39 -6.59 13.00
CA ASP A 293 -9.03 -5.50 13.90
C ASP A 293 -7.52 -5.21 13.95
N ARG A 294 -6.68 -5.93 13.19
CA ARG A 294 -5.23 -5.82 13.36
C ARG A 294 -4.37 -6.02 12.12
N PHE A 295 -3.23 -5.37 12.14
CA PHE A 295 -1.96 -5.78 11.52
C PHE A 295 -1.00 -6.24 12.61
N THR A 296 0.13 -6.85 12.22
CA THR A 296 1.14 -7.36 13.14
C THR A 296 2.46 -6.57 13.05
N PRO A 297 3.35 -6.67 14.06
CA PRO A 297 4.69 -6.07 14.01
C PRO A 297 5.52 -6.48 12.79
N ASP A 298 5.49 -7.75 12.38
CA ASP A 298 6.25 -8.22 11.23
C ASP A 298 5.64 -7.73 9.90
N GLN A 299 4.30 -7.60 9.81
CA GLN A 299 3.66 -6.92 8.69
C GLN A 299 4.07 -5.44 8.60
N LYS A 300 4.13 -4.73 9.72
CA LYS A 300 4.67 -3.36 9.78
C LYS A 300 6.09 -3.31 9.25
N ALA A 301 6.95 -4.20 9.73
CA ALA A 301 8.34 -4.27 9.30
C ALA A 301 8.46 -4.48 7.78
N ARG A 302 7.65 -5.40 7.22
CA ARG A 302 7.60 -5.70 5.79
C ARG A 302 7.11 -4.51 4.95
N VAL A 303 6.03 -3.84 5.35
CA VAL A 303 5.52 -2.62 4.70
C VAL A 303 6.58 -1.52 4.71
N GLN A 304 7.22 -1.27 5.84
CA GLN A 304 8.26 -0.26 5.94
C GLN A 304 9.51 -0.61 5.13
N ALA A 305 9.87 -1.90 5.00
CA ALA A 305 10.93 -2.34 4.10
C ALA A 305 10.54 -2.08 2.63
N THR A 306 9.31 -2.36 2.25
CA THR A 306 8.77 -2.09 0.91
C THR A 306 8.79 -0.60 0.57
N LEU A 307 8.50 0.28 1.54
CA LEU A 307 8.57 1.74 1.36
C LEU A 307 10.00 2.26 1.12
N MET A 308 11.04 1.48 1.40
CA MET A 308 12.42 1.84 1.10
C MET A 308 12.86 1.45 -0.30
N LEU A 309 12.02 0.74 -1.06
CA LEU A 309 12.34 0.15 -2.36
C LEU A 309 11.44 0.71 -3.47
N PRO A 310 11.93 0.77 -4.74
CA PRO A 310 11.06 1.06 -5.87
C PRO A 310 9.97 -0.01 -6.00
N PRO A 311 8.77 0.35 -6.42
CA PRO A 311 8.33 1.70 -6.82
C PRO A 311 7.74 2.53 -5.65
N ARG A 312 7.72 2.04 -4.40
CA ARG A 312 7.06 2.72 -3.29
C ARG A 312 7.88 3.86 -2.68
N ALA A 313 9.21 3.77 -2.74
CA ALA A 313 10.09 4.80 -2.19
C ALA A 313 9.87 6.19 -2.82
N SER A 314 9.51 6.26 -4.10
CA SER A 314 9.23 7.51 -4.79
C SER A 314 8.02 8.26 -4.22
N LEU A 315 7.02 7.54 -3.68
CA LEU A 315 5.83 8.14 -3.07
C LEU A 315 6.15 8.95 -1.82
N LEU A 316 7.25 8.63 -1.12
CA LEU A 316 7.68 9.35 0.09
C LEU A 316 8.33 10.70 -0.19
N LEU A 317 8.60 11.00 -1.45
CA LEU A 317 9.38 12.16 -1.86
C LEU A 317 8.52 13.39 -2.09
N ASN A 318 7.20 13.23 -2.12
CA ASN A 318 6.26 14.26 -2.47
C ASN A 318 5.68 14.94 -1.25
N THR A 319 5.77 16.28 -1.20
CA THR A 319 5.13 17.14 -0.20
C THR A 319 3.66 17.45 -0.56
N ILE A 320 3.07 16.70 -1.48
CA ILE A 320 1.72 16.90 -2.06
C ILE A 320 0.60 16.80 -1.02
N CYS A 321 0.89 16.28 0.16
CA CYS A 321 -0.04 16.17 1.28
C CYS A 321 0.14 17.26 2.35
N ALA A 322 1.18 18.04 2.30
CA ALA A 322 1.45 19.03 3.33
C ALA A 322 0.55 20.26 3.14
N ASN A 323 -0.49 20.38 3.95
CA ASN A 323 -1.07 21.70 4.26
C ASN A 323 -0.06 22.43 5.16
N THR A 324 1.02 22.92 4.58
CA THR A 324 1.88 23.86 5.27
C THR A 324 1.15 25.19 5.35
N GLY A 325 0.54 25.47 6.51
CA GLY A 325 -0.02 26.79 6.84
C GLY A 325 1.07 27.85 7.00
N VAL A 326 2.11 27.80 6.15
CA VAL A 326 3.15 28.81 5.98
C VAL A 326 3.18 29.15 4.50
N GLU A 327 2.51 30.22 4.13
CA GLU A 327 2.70 30.88 2.84
C GLU A 327 4.20 31.20 2.69
N GLY A 328 4.87 30.63 1.70
CA GLY A 328 6.18 31.12 1.30
C GLY A 328 7.30 30.10 1.10
N ILE A 329 7.08 28.77 1.12
CA ILE A 329 8.11 27.84 0.63
C ILE A 329 7.78 27.46 -0.81
N SER A 330 8.53 28.05 -1.74
CA SER A 330 8.59 27.75 -3.16
C SER A 330 8.49 26.23 -3.40
N LYS A 331 7.63 25.84 -4.37
CA LYS A 331 7.51 24.48 -4.94
C LYS A 331 8.89 23.99 -5.44
N ARG A 332 9.72 23.49 -4.54
CA ARG A 332 10.95 22.79 -4.91
C ARG A 332 10.74 21.31 -4.58
N ASN A 333 10.75 20.47 -5.60
CA ASN A 333 10.88 19.04 -5.41
C ASN A 333 12.03 18.81 -4.43
N PRO A 334 11.80 18.14 -3.26
CA PRO A 334 12.86 17.99 -2.28
C PRO A 334 14.01 17.20 -2.91
N VAL A 335 15.23 17.68 -2.74
CA VAL A 335 16.42 16.91 -3.11
C VAL A 335 16.51 15.70 -2.19
N PHE A 336 16.67 14.52 -2.74
CA PHE A 336 16.78 13.28 -1.97
C PHE A 336 17.87 12.35 -2.53
N ILE A 337 18.25 11.36 -1.71
CA ILE A 337 19.22 10.34 -2.06
C ILE A 337 18.53 8.98 -2.12
N TYR A 338 18.80 8.25 -3.21
CA TYR A 338 18.29 6.90 -3.39
C TYR A 338 19.36 5.99 -4.07
N PRO A 339 19.45 4.70 -3.72
CA PRO A 339 18.80 4.05 -2.61
C PRO A 339 19.28 4.55 -1.24
N ASN A 340 18.38 4.54 -0.25
CA ASN A 340 18.74 4.83 1.15
C ASN A 340 17.88 3.94 2.08
N PRO A 341 18.43 2.90 2.67
CA PRO A 341 19.85 2.52 2.73
C PRO A 341 20.49 2.14 1.38
N SER A 342 21.82 2.31 1.28
CA SER A 342 22.60 2.04 0.08
C SER A 342 23.70 1.01 0.35
N PHE A 343 23.96 0.14 -0.64
CA PHE A 343 25.09 -0.80 -0.64
C PHE A 343 26.31 -0.21 -1.37
N ASP A 344 26.18 0.14 -2.63
CA ASP A 344 27.31 0.48 -3.48
C ASP A 344 27.27 1.88 -4.06
N VAL A 345 26.07 2.37 -4.38
CA VAL A 345 25.87 3.65 -5.07
C VAL A 345 24.72 4.39 -4.46
N VAL A 346 24.86 5.69 -4.29
CA VAL A 346 23.77 6.62 -3.97
C VAL A 346 23.58 7.58 -5.13
N THR A 347 22.33 7.83 -5.52
CA THR A 347 22.00 8.80 -6.57
C THR A 347 21.22 9.96 -5.94
N ILE A 348 21.56 11.17 -6.32
CA ILE A 348 20.88 12.38 -5.85
C ILE A 348 19.85 12.79 -6.88
N TYR A 349 18.61 12.97 -6.46
CA TYR A 349 17.48 13.32 -7.30
C TYR A 349 16.97 14.74 -7.00
N ASN A 350 16.28 15.33 -7.97
CA ASN A 350 15.62 16.64 -7.90
C ASN A 350 16.55 17.80 -7.48
N LEU A 351 17.82 17.72 -7.89
CA LEU A 351 18.76 18.80 -7.66
C LEU A 351 18.34 20.05 -8.46
N PRO A 352 18.25 21.21 -7.84
CA PRO A 352 17.95 22.46 -8.53
C PRO A 352 19.16 23.06 -9.27
N PHE A 353 20.31 22.38 -9.24
CA PHE A 353 21.58 22.77 -9.88
C PHE A 353 22.36 21.52 -10.30
N THR A 354 23.33 21.72 -11.19
CA THR A 354 24.25 20.67 -11.59
C THR A 354 25.35 20.50 -10.52
N ILE A 355 25.64 19.26 -10.14
CA ILE A 355 26.68 18.97 -9.16
C ILE A 355 28.06 19.05 -9.82
N ASP A 356 28.99 19.81 -9.20
CA ASP A 356 30.40 19.80 -9.57
C ASP A 356 31.25 18.98 -8.58
N LYS A 357 30.80 18.86 -7.33
CA LYS A 357 31.49 18.06 -6.31
C LYS A 357 30.53 17.43 -5.32
N ALA A 358 30.91 16.26 -4.80
CA ALA A 358 30.24 15.58 -3.72
C ALA A 358 31.23 15.21 -2.60
N GLU A 359 30.84 15.46 -1.37
CA GLU A 359 31.61 15.18 -0.16
C GLU A 359 30.75 14.32 0.79
N ILE A 360 31.34 13.27 1.35
CA ILE A 360 30.64 12.42 2.33
C ILE A 360 31.31 12.54 3.67
N TYR A 361 30.51 12.76 4.71
CA TYR A 361 30.93 12.93 6.09
C TYR A 361 30.30 11.85 6.97
N ASP A 362 31.06 11.38 7.97
CA ASP A 362 30.53 10.52 9.01
C ASP A 362 29.71 11.31 10.06
N LEU A 363 29.15 10.60 11.03
CA LEU A 363 28.35 11.20 12.10
C LEU A 363 29.11 12.23 12.94
N PRO A 364 30.42 12.02 13.28
CA PRO A 364 31.27 13.04 13.95
C PRO A 364 31.64 14.24 13.08
N GLY A 365 31.36 14.23 11.75
CA GLY A 365 31.65 15.31 10.81
C GLY A 365 33.01 15.19 10.11
N SER A 366 33.68 14.04 10.20
CA SER A 366 34.94 13.78 9.46
C SER A 366 34.61 13.45 8.00
N ARG A 367 35.33 14.06 7.06
CA ARG A 367 35.13 13.79 5.64
C ARG A 367 35.72 12.44 5.25
N CYS A 368 34.85 11.49 4.85
CA CYS A 368 35.19 10.14 4.45
C CYS A 368 35.52 10.01 2.96
N LEU A 369 34.74 10.70 2.09
CA LEU A 369 34.92 10.64 0.65
C LEU A 369 34.78 12.03 0.01
N TYR A 370 35.48 12.20 -1.12
CA TYR A 370 35.39 13.39 -1.97
C TYR A 370 35.36 12.97 -3.44
N TYR A 371 34.42 13.54 -4.19
CA TYR A 371 34.30 13.32 -5.62
C TYR A 371 34.21 14.66 -6.36
N GLN A 372 35.07 14.84 -7.37
CA GLN A 372 34.86 15.81 -8.41
C GLN A 372 33.93 15.17 -9.45
N ILE A 373 32.81 15.77 -9.72
CA ILE A 373 31.77 15.22 -10.59
C ILE A 373 32.05 15.74 -12.02
N ALA A 374 32.38 14.83 -12.92
CA ALA A 374 32.45 15.09 -14.35
C ALA A 374 31.18 14.53 -15.01
N ASN A 375 30.79 15.12 -16.14
CA ASN A 375 29.67 14.64 -16.98
C ASN A 375 28.28 14.64 -16.32
N GLN A 376 28.00 15.55 -15.40
CA GLN A 376 26.68 15.74 -14.79
C GLN A 376 26.09 14.47 -14.12
N SER A 377 26.94 13.55 -13.67
CA SER A 377 26.48 12.36 -12.97
C SER A 377 25.98 12.73 -11.56
N ASN A 378 24.77 12.32 -11.24
CA ASN A 378 24.21 12.45 -9.89
C ASN A 378 24.46 11.20 -9.01
N SER A 379 25.17 10.20 -9.52
CA SER A 379 25.43 8.93 -8.84
C SER A 379 26.83 8.90 -8.23
N ILE A 380 26.90 8.56 -6.95
CA ILE A 380 28.11 8.57 -6.13
C ILE A 380 28.38 7.14 -5.65
N ASN A 381 29.58 6.62 -5.89
CA ASN A 381 29.99 5.31 -5.40
C ASN A 381 30.31 5.41 -3.90
N VAL A 382 29.74 4.55 -3.09
CA VAL A 382 29.91 4.49 -1.63
C VAL A 382 30.40 3.12 -1.14
N THR A 383 30.87 2.27 -2.04
CA THR A 383 31.32 0.89 -1.75
C THR A 383 32.42 0.84 -0.68
N SER A 384 33.30 1.85 -0.65
CA SER A 384 34.42 1.91 0.30
C SER A 384 34.04 2.35 1.71
N LEU A 385 32.78 2.77 1.94
CA LEU A 385 32.31 3.15 3.27
C LEU A 385 31.94 1.90 4.07
N SER A 386 32.28 1.90 5.35
CA SER A 386 31.75 0.91 6.30
C SER A 386 30.26 1.12 6.54
N PRO A 387 29.50 0.09 6.95
CA PRO A 387 28.11 0.27 7.36
C PRO A 387 27.97 1.36 8.42
N GLY A 388 27.05 2.30 8.20
CA GLY A 388 26.89 3.45 9.10
C GLY A 388 26.00 4.56 8.55
N ILE A 389 25.85 5.64 9.35
CA ILE A 389 25.13 6.85 8.98
C ILE A 389 26.13 7.88 8.43
N TYR A 390 25.78 8.44 7.28
CA TYR A 390 26.61 9.43 6.59
C TYR A 390 25.78 10.63 6.13
N PHE A 391 26.48 11.74 5.90
CA PHE A 391 25.93 12.94 5.30
C PHE A 391 26.63 13.20 3.97
N LEU A 392 25.86 13.21 2.88
CA LEU A 392 26.35 13.59 1.55
C LEU A 392 26.06 15.07 1.34
N LYS A 393 27.09 15.85 1.07
CA LYS A 393 27.04 17.24 0.65
C LYS A 393 27.37 17.31 -0.85
N ALA A 394 26.40 17.74 -1.64
CA ALA A 394 26.60 18.02 -3.07
C ALA A 394 26.62 19.55 -3.29
N SER A 395 27.53 20.02 -4.13
CA SER A 395 27.71 21.46 -4.38
C SER A 395 28.05 21.72 -5.85
N ASP A 396 27.69 22.92 -6.31
CA ASP A 396 28.16 23.49 -7.59
C ASP A 396 29.30 24.49 -7.38
N ASN A 397 29.85 25.00 -8.49
CA ASN A 397 30.89 26.02 -8.46
C ASN A 397 30.37 27.44 -8.16
N ASN A 398 29.04 27.62 -8.13
CA ASN A 398 28.39 28.90 -7.82
C ASN A 398 28.09 29.07 -6.33
N GLY A 399 28.45 28.06 -5.49
CA GLY A 399 28.22 28.08 -4.04
C GLY A 399 26.88 27.48 -3.60
N ASN A 400 26.04 27.01 -4.53
CA ASN A 400 24.84 26.27 -4.17
C ASN A 400 25.25 24.92 -3.58
N ASN A 401 24.59 24.49 -2.53
CA ASN A 401 24.85 23.18 -1.92
C ASN A 401 23.59 22.59 -1.29
N VAL A 402 23.62 21.28 -1.14
CA VAL A 402 22.60 20.51 -0.45
C VAL A 402 23.27 19.44 0.40
N VAL A 403 22.74 19.17 1.59
CA VAL A 403 23.20 18.12 2.47
C VAL A 403 22.06 17.13 2.71
N ARG A 404 22.32 15.83 2.57
CA ARG A 404 21.36 14.77 2.81
C ARG A 404 21.99 13.63 3.61
N LYS A 405 21.25 13.13 4.58
CA LYS A 405 21.62 11.93 5.34
C LYS A 405 21.32 10.68 4.52
N PHE A 406 22.22 9.71 4.54
CA PHE A 406 21.95 8.37 4.04
C PHE A 406 22.56 7.31 4.98
N ILE A 407 22.11 6.09 4.80
CA ILE A 407 22.57 4.91 5.53
C ILE A 407 23.33 4.02 4.55
N LYS A 408 24.59 3.68 4.89
CA LYS A 408 25.39 2.67 4.21
C LYS A 408 25.16 1.32 4.88
N MET A 409 24.87 0.31 4.09
CA MET A 409 24.75 -1.09 4.53
C MET A 409 25.98 -1.90 4.15
#